data_bbf8d0ffbb753e8cdd516e0a627fa810
#
_entry.id   bbf8d0ffbb753e8cdd516e0a627fa810
#
_cell.length_a   1.000
_cell.length_b   1.000
_cell.length_c   1.000
_cell.angle_alpha   90.00
_cell.angle_beta   90.00
_cell.angle_gamma   90.00
#
_symmetry.space_group_name_H-M   'P 1'
#
loop_
_entity.id
_entity.type
_entity.pdbx_description
1 polymer ?
#
loop_
_entity_poly.entity_id
_entity_poly.type
_entity_poly.pdbx_seq_one_letter_code
_entity_poly.pdbx_strand_id
1 'polypeptide(L)'
;EHDLDALIFALVASGLVLARVVVDGVWRYQLGGWAPPWGIEYVVDPLSGGMMVLVSFLALAASTYAWSYLLATDPGRIGLFDSLYLLLVTGLLGIVATGDLFNLYVFLEISAIAAYALLAMGGDRATVATFRYLLIGTVGSSCYLLGTGYFYALTGTLNMADLTERLSGVGESPAMAVGIGLIVVGLAIKAAVFPFHGWQPDVYTYAPPPVTGFVAAAMTKVSAYAIFRVLYFVLGGTPVAASALVFLGGVGVLAILAGSWLALAQTDIRRMLAYSSVGQMGYIVLGFSIGSPIALVGALFHVLNHAVMKSCL
;
A
#
# COMPACT_ATOMS: atom_id res chain seq x y z
N GLU A 1 5.42 18.90 -18.73
CA GLU A 1 6.64 19.44 -18.06
C GLU A 1 6.42 19.60 -16.54
N HIS A 2 5.23 20.06 -16.08
CA HIS A 2 4.99 20.36 -14.66
C HIS A 2 4.92 19.13 -13.74
N ASP A 3 4.45 17.98 -14.22
CA ASP A 3 4.38 16.76 -13.42
C ASP A 3 5.76 16.16 -13.14
N LEU A 4 6.67 16.19 -14.11
CA LEU A 4 8.04 15.72 -13.97
C LEU A 4 8.80 16.52 -12.90
N ASP A 5 8.65 17.85 -12.90
CA ASP A 5 9.27 18.73 -11.91
C ASP A 5 8.78 18.38 -10.49
N ALA A 6 7.47 18.16 -10.32
CA ALA A 6 6.90 17.74 -9.05
C ALA A 6 7.41 16.37 -8.58
N LEU A 7 7.56 15.40 -9.51
CA LEU A 7 8.07 14.08 -9.19
C LEU A 7 9.58 14.07 -8.90
N ILE A 8 10.37 14.89 -9.60
CA ILE A 8 11.79 15.12 -9.29
C ILE A 8 11.92 15.74 -7.90
N PHE A 9 11.12 16.76 -7.60
CA PHE A 9 11.08 17.35 -6.26
C PHE A 9 10.72 16.31 -5.19
N ALA A 10 9.70 15.48 -5.41
CA ALA A 10 9.29 14.43 -4.48
C ALA A 10 10.43 13.42 -4.25
N LEU A 11 11.15 13.02 -5.30
CA LEU A 11 12.28 12.09 -5.17
C LEU A 11 13.44 12.71 -4.40
N VAL A 12 13.82 13.94 -4.71
CA VAL A 12 14.90 14.66 -4.00
C VAL A 12 14.52 14.88 -2.55
N ALA A 13 13.30 15.34 -2.27
CA ALA A 13 12.81 15.54 -0.91
C ALA A 13 12.79 14.22 -0.11
N SER A 14 12.32 13.13 -0.71
CA SER A 14 12.34 11.79 -0.09
C SER A 14 13.76 11.32 0.23
N GLY A 15 14.72 11.58 -0.68
CA GLY A 15 16.14 11.26 -0.46
C GLY A 15 16.76 12.07 0.69
N LEU A 16 16.46 13.36 0.76
CA LEU A 16 16.93 14.23 1.85
C LEU A 16 16.32 13.82 3.21
N VAL A 17 15.03 13.49 3.22
CA VAL A 17 14.36 13.00 4.43
C VAL A 17 14.97 11.67 4.87
N LEU A 18 15.20 10.72 3.95
CA LEU A 18 15.87 9.45 4.26
C LEU A 18 17.26 9.68 4.85
N ALA A 19 18.08 10.53 4.22
CA ALA A 19 19.42 10.85 4.72
C ALA A 19 19.36 11.41 6.14
N ARG A 20 18.42 12.31 6.41
CA ARG A 20 18.22 12.89 7.73
C ARG A 20 17.82 11.84 8.76
N VAL A 21 16.81 11.00 8.48
CA VAL A 21 16.31 10.03 9.48
C VAL A 21 17.30 8.90 9.76
N VAL A 22 18.22 8.62 8.83
CA VAL A 22 19.31 7.66 9.05
C VAL A 22 20.35 8.22 10.03
N VAL A 23 20.59 9.53 10.00
CA VAL A 23 21.59 10.19 10.86
C VAL A 23 20.98 10.65 12.20
N ASP A 24 19.84 11.35 12.14
CA ASP A 24 19.23 12.03 13.29
C ASP A 24 18.17 11.16 14.00
N GLY A 25 17.78 10.02 13.41
CA GLY A 25 16.72 9.17 13.93
C GLY A 25 15.33 9.57 13.42
N VAL A 26 14.28 9.08 14.09
CA VAL A 26 12.88 9.26 13.68
C VAL A 26 12.50 10.74 13.66
N TRP A 27 12.00 11.19 12.51
CA TRP A 27 11.50 12.55 12.37
C TRP A 27 9.96 12.58 12.53
N ARG A 28 9.49 13.53 13.37
CA ARG A 28 8.07 13.74 13.64
C ARG A 28 7.67 15.15 13.26
N TYR A 29 6.52 15.29 12.63
CA TYR A 29 5.94 16.57 12.24
C TYR A 29 4.46 16.64 12.61
N GLN A 30 4.13 17.55 13.51
CA GLN A 30 2.76 17.79 13.98
C GLN A 30 2.07 18.78 13.03
N LEU A 31 1.00 18.35 12.37
CA LEU A 31 0.25 19.19 11.46
C LEU A 31 -0.39 20.38 12.22
N GLY A 32 -0.15 21.58 11.71
CA GLY A 32 -0.68 22.79 12.30
C GLY A 32 -0.19 23.08 13.73
N GLY A 33 0.84 22.38 14.22
CA GLY A 33 1.36 22.53 15.56
C GLY A 33 0.51 21.86 16.66
N TRP A 34 -0.49 21.07 16.29
CA TRP A 34 -1.34 20.33 17.24
C TRP A 34 -0.66 19.02 17.65
N ALA A 35 -0.41 18.89 18.95
CA ALA A 35 0.18 17.66 19.49
C ALA A 35 -0.82 16.49 19.48
N PRO A 36 -0.33 15.22 19.29
CA PRO A 36 -1.13 14.04 19.53
C PRO A 36 -1.68 14.00 20.97
N PRO A 37 -2.87 13.42 21.22
CA PRO A 37 -3.73 12.70 20.29
C PRO A 37 -4.71 13.59 19.51
N TRP A 38 -4.67 14.91 19.70
CA TRP A 38 -5.62 15.85 19.11
C TRP A 38 -5.29 16.22 17.67
N GLY A 39 -4.00 16.24 17.33
CA GLY A 39 -3.49 16.55 15.99
C GLY A 39 -2.98 15.33 15.26
N ILE A 40 -2.99 15.42 13.91
CA ILE A 40 -2.38 14.43 13.04
C ILE A 40 -0.87 14.62 13.03
N GLU A 41 -0.14 13.53 13.11
CA GLU A 41 1.32 13.51 13.09
C GLU A 41 1.83 12.74 11.87
N TYR A 42 2.82 13.29 11.18
CA TYR A 42 3.65 12.52 10.26
C TYR A 42 4.87 11.98 10.99
N VAL A 43 5.18 10.72 10.75
CA VAL A 43 6.30 10.00 11.39
C VAL A 43 7.12 9.30 10.33
N VAL A 44 8.35 9.76 10.14
CA VAL A 44 9.27 9.17 9.17
C VAL A 44 10.46 8.58 9.90
N ASP A 45 10.66 7.27 9.73
CA ASP A 45 11.82 6.52 10.15
C ASP A 45 12.61 6.00 8.94
N PRO A 46 13.74 5.32 9.10
CA PRO A 46 14.51 4.81 7.96
C PRO A 46 13.73 3.88 7.02
N LEU A 47 12.77 3.10 7.54
CA LEU A 47 11.95 2.22 6.71
C LEU A 47 10.96 3.02 5.87
N SER A 48 10.22 3.94 6.48
CA SER A 48 9.29 4.81 5.74
C SER A 48 10.04 5.73 4.77
N GLY A 49 11.19 6.29 5.17
CA GLY A 49 12.05 7.07 4.28
C GLY A 49 12.50 6.27 3.05
N GLY A 50 12.93 5.03 3.25
CA GLY A 50 13.28 4.11 2.15
C GLY A 50 12.08 3.81 1.22
N MET A 51 10.89 3.59 1.78
CA MET A 51 9.67 3.41 1.00
C MET A 51 9.25 4.69 0.24
N MET A 52 9.44 5.88 0.82
CA MET A 52 9.19 7.15 0.13
C MET A 52 10.10 7.30 -1.09
N VAL A 53 11.39 7.01 -0.96
CA VAL A 53 12.34 7.02 -2.08
C VAL A 53 11.93 6.02 -3.15
N LEU A 54 11.57 4.80 -2.76
CA LEU A 54 11.12 3.77 -3.71
C LEU A 54 9.89 4.24 -4.49
N VAL A 55 8.85 4.73 -3.82
CA VAL A 55 7.61 5.19 -4.46
C VAL A 55 7.90 6.36 -5.40
N SER A 56 8.67 7.36 -4.96
CA SER A 56 9.00 8.53 -5.77
C SER A 56 9.86 8.18 -7.00
N PHE A 57 10.82 7.26 -6.85
CA PHE A 57 11.64 6.76 -7.95
C PHE A 57 10.79 6.03 -9.00
N LEU A 58 9.94 5.11 -8.56
CA LEU A 58 9.04 4.36 -9.46
C LEU A 58 8.02 5.28 -10.13
N ALA A 59 7.53 6.30 -9.40
CA ALA A 59 6.62 7.29 -9.95
C ALA A 59 7.29 8.10 -11.07
N LEU A 60 8.52 8.56 -10.86
CA LEU A 60 9.26 9.30 -11.89
C LEU A 60 9.54 8.42 -13.12
N ALA A 61 10.00 7.18 -12.91
CA ALA A 61 10.26 6.25 -14.01
C ALA A 61 8.99 5.91 -14.82
N ALA A 62 7.86 5.66 -14.15
CA ALA A 62 6.60 5.36 -14.82
C ALA A 62 5.99 6.59 -15.53
N SER A 63 6.15 7.80 -14.99
CA SER A 63 5.71 9.03 -15.62
C SER A 63 6.44 9.30 -16.94
N THR A 64 7.76 9.08 -17.01
CA THR A 64 8.52 9.22 -18.26
C THR A 64 8.03 8.28 -19.36
N TYR A 65 7.65 7.04 -18.98
CA TYR A 65 7.04 6.10 -19.91
C TYR A 65 5.62 6.53 -20.29
N ALA A 66 4.81 6.95 -19.31
CA ALA A 66 3.43 7.38 -19.51
C ALA A 66 3.32 8.57 -20.48
N TRP A 67 4.22 9.52 -20.37
CA TRP A 67 4.31 10.67 -21.28
C TRP A 67 4.45 10.23 -22.74
N SER A 68 5.41 9.37 -23.02
CA SER A 68 5.64 8.85 -24.37
C SER A 68 4.44 8.06 -24.92
N TYR A 69 3.81 7.26 -24.05
CA TYR A 69 2.63 6.46 -24.37
C TYR A 69 1.42 7.35 -24.68
N LEU A 70 1.13 8.36 -23.86
CA LEU A 70 -0.02 9.25 -24.05
C LEU A 70 0.14 10.17 -25.26
N LEU A 71 1.34 10.67 -25.52
CA LEU A 71 1.62 11.44 -26.73
C LEU A 71 1.28 10.66 -28.01
N ALA A 72 1.50 9.35 -27.99
CA ALA A 72 1.22 8.49 -29.14
C ALA A 72 -0.24 8.03 -29.25
N THR A 73 -0.97 7.98 -28.12
CA THR A 73 -2.32 7.35 -28.09
C THR A 73 -3.44 8.35 -27.85
N ASP A 74 -3.31 9.27 -26.90
CA ASP A 74 -4.36 10.25 -26.52
C ASP A 74 -3.77 11.53 -25.91
N PRO A 75 -3.21 12.42 -26.72
CA PRO A 75 -2.58 13.67 -26.24
C PRO A 75 -3.55 14.57 -25.47
N GLY A 76 -4.85 14.50 -25.78
CA GLY A 76 -5.88 15.34 -25.16
C GLY A 76 -6.13 15.03 -23.67
N ARG A 77 -5.67 13.87 -23.18
CA ARG A 77 -5.87 13.44 -21.79
C ARG A 77 -4.64 13.58 -20.89
N ILE A 78 -3.53 14.11 -21.41
CA ILE A 78 -2.30 14.24 -20.63
C ILE A 78 -2.53 15.02 -19.34
N GLY A 79 -3.13 16.20 -19.37
CA GLY A 79 -3.36 17.01 -18.18
C GLY A 79 -4.27 16.35 -17.12
N LEU A 80 -5.27 15.57 -17.55
CA LEU A 80 -6.09 14.77 -16.65
C LEU A 80 -5.28 13.64 -16.03
N PHE A 81 -4.49 12.94 -16.85
CA PHE A 81 -3.61 11.87 -16.38
C PHE A 81 -2.63 12.39 -15.34
N ASP A 82 -1.91 13.48 -15.62
CA ASP A 82 -0.91 14.07 -14.73
C ASP A 82 -1.52 14.44 -13.38
N SER A 83 -2.69 15.09 -13.38
CA SER A 83 -3.39 15.48 -12.15
C SER A 83 -3.75 14.26 -11.29
N LEU A 84 -4.33 13.21 -11.90
CA LEU A 84 -4.70 11.99 -11.20
C LEU A 84 -3.47 11.19 -10.76
N TYR A 85 -2.41 11.21 -11.58
CA TYR A 85 -1.17 10.51 -11.27
C TYR A 85 -0.45 11.13 -10.07
N LEU A 86 -0.33 12.45 -10.03
CA LEU A 86 0.23 13.17 -8.89
C LEU A 86 -0.61 12.95 -7.62
N LEU A 87 -1.93 12.90 -7.75
CA LEU A 87 -2.82 12.60 -6.63
C LEU A 87 -2.60 11.16 -6.10
N LEU A 88 -2.43 10.17 -7.00
CA LEU A 88 -2.08 8.80 -6.64
C LEU A 88 -0.75 8.74 -5.89
N VAL A 89 0.29 9.38 -6.42
CA VAL A 89 1.63 9.42 -5.80
C VAL A 89 1.57 10.08 -4.42
N THR A 90 0.86 11.22 -4.31
CA THR A 90 0.66 11.93 -3.03
C THR A 90 -0.04 11.03 -2.01
N GLY A 91 -1.09 10.31 -2.42
CA GLY A 91 -1.77 9.35 -1.56
C GLY A 91 -0.84 8.25 -1.06
N LEU A 92 -0.02 7.66 -1.94
CA LEU A 92 0.93 6.61 -1.56
C LEU A 92 2.03 7.11 -0.62
N LEU A 93 2.58 8.30 -0.86
CA LEU A 93 3.56 8.93 0.03
C LEU A 93 2.93 9.27 1.40
N GLY A 94 1.68 9.71 1.41
CA GLY A 94 0.94 9.99 2.62
C GLY A 94 0.71 8.74 3.48
N ILE A 95 0.38 7.58 2.88
CA ILE A 95 0.27 6.28 3.59
C ILE A 95 1.59 5.94 4.28
N VAL A 96 2.71 6.18 3.60
CA VAL A 96 4.04 5.82 4.11
C VAL A 96 4.49 6.75 5.24
N ALA A 97 4.12 8.03 5.19
CA ALA A 97 4.57 9.05 6.13
C ALA A 97 3.66 9.23 7.35
N THR A 98 2.41 8.78 7.31
CA THR A 98 1.46 9.05 8.39
C THR A 98 1.76 8.25 9.66
N GLY A 99 1.60 8.92 10.82
CA GLY A 99 1.62 8.32 12.15
C GLY A 99 0.22 8.18 12.79
N ASP A 100 -0.84 8.27 12.00
CA ASP A 100 -2.23 8.24 12.46
C ASP A 100 -3.06 7.24 11.65
N LEU A 101 -3.87 6.40 12.30
CA LEU A 101 -4.66 5.35 11.64
C LEU A 101 -5.78 5.91 10.75
N PHE A 102 -6.42 7.00 11.18
CA PHE A 102 -7.48 7.60 10.38
C PHE A 102 -6.91 8.34 9.18
N ASN A 103 -5.81 9.06 9.37
CA ASN A 103 -5.11 9.72 8.27
C ASN A 103 -4.56 8.71 7.24
N LEU A 104 -4.16 7.51 7.69
CA LEU A 104 -3.82 6.40 6.80
C LEU A 104 -5.02 5.99 5.94
N TYR A 105 -6.22 5.90 6.52
CA TYR A 105 -7.46 5.65 5.77
C TYR A 105 -7.70 6.74 4.71
N VAL A 106 -7.54 8.01 5.06
CA VAL A 106 -7.73 9.12 4.12
C VAL A 106 -6.80 9.00 2.92
N PHE A 107 -5.52 8.71 3.15
CA PHE A 107 -4.55 8.51 2.06
C PHE A 107 -4.79 7.22 1.26
N LEU A 108 -5.29 6.15 1.91
CA LEU A 108 -5.75 4.95 1.19
C LEU A 108 -6.89 5.28 0.21
N GLU A 109 -7.82 6.14 0.60
CA GLU A 109 -8.93 6.54 -0.28
C GLU A 109 -8.48 7.50 -1.38
N ILE A 110 -7.64 8.49 -1.06
CA ILE A 110 -7.08 9.40 -2.07
C ILE A 110 -6.36 8.60 -3.16
N SER A 111 -5.47 7.69 -2.76
CA SER A 111 -4.73 6.85 -3.71
C SER A 111 -5.65 5.91 -4.49
N ALA A 112 -6.67 5.34 -3.84
CA ALA A 112 -7.59 4.41 -4.48
C ALA A 112 -8.46 5.10 -5.54
N ILE A 113 -9.06 6.26 -5.24
CA ILE A 113 -9.91 7.00 -6.17
C ILE A 113 -9.10 7.45 -7.38
N ALA A 114 -7.90 7.97 -7.17
CA ALA A 114 -7.00 8.35 -8.25
C ALA A 114 -6.62 7.12 -9.12
N ALA A 115 -6.30 5.99 -8.49
CA ALA A 115 -6.02 4.75 -9.21
C ALA A 115 -7.22 4.25 -10.03
N TYR A 116 -8.43 4.28 -9.47
CA TYR A 116 -9.64 3.86 -10.21
C TYR A 116 -9.83 4.71 -11.47
N ALA A 117 -9.68 6.02 -11.37
CA ALA A 117 -9.82 6.91 -12.53
C ALA A 117 -8.76 6.62 -13.61
N LEU A 118 -7.50 6.46 -13.21
CA LEU A 118 -6.39 6.15 -14.13
C LEU A 118 -6.55 4.76 -14.79
N LEU A 119 -6.92 3.75 -14.02
CA LEU A 119 -7.10 2.37 -14.52
C LEU A 119 -8.25 2.26 -15.52
N ALA A 120 -9.32 3.03 -15.32
CA ALA A 120 -10.48 3.06 -16.22
C ALA A 120 -10.18 3.71 -17.58
N MET A 121 -9.08 4.45 -17.74
CA MET A 121 -8.69 5.09 -19.01
C MET A 121 -8.39 4.08 -20.14
N GLY A 122 -8.25 2.78 -19.85
CA GLY A 122 -7.96 1.73 -20.83
C GLY A 122 -9.15 1.31 -21.72
N GLY A 123 -10.30 1.97 -21.60
CA GLY A 123 -11.51 1.69 -22.40
C GLY A 123 -12.52 0.78 -21.68
N ASP A 124 -13.51 0.26 -22.41
CA ASP A 124 -14.69 -0.39 -21.84
C ASP A 124 -14.37 -1.57 -20.91
N ARG A 125 -13.49 -2.47 -21.32
CA ARG A 125 -13.10 -3.62 -20.48
C ARG A 125 -12.36 -3.20 -19.22
N ALA A 126 -11.49 -2.20 -19.33
CA ALA A 126 -10.78 -1.62 -18.21
C ALA A 126 -11.75 -0.94 -17.23
N THR A 127 -12.75 -0.22 -17.74
CA THR A 127 -13.79 0.42 -16.94
C THR A 127 -14.57 -0.60 -16.12
N VAL A 128 -15.02 -1.71 -16.74
CA VAL A 128 -15.73 -2.80 -16.04
C VAL A 128 -14.85 -3.46 -14.98
N ALA A 129 -13.59 -3.77 -15.32
CA ALA A 129 -12.64 -4.35 -14.36
C ALA A 129 -12.39 -3.41 -13.18
N THR A 130 -12.19 -2.12 -13.47
CA THR A 130 -11.97 -1.10 -12.45
C THR A 130 -13.21 -0.88 -11.59
N PHE A 131 -14.42 -0.94 -12.16
CA PHE A 131 -15.64 -0.85 -11.36
C PHE A 131 -15.76 -2.01 -10.34
N ARG A 132 -15.41 -3.24 -10.75
CA ARG A 132 -15.34 -4.38 -9.83
C ARG A 132 -14.30 -4.14 -8.73
N TYR A 133 -13.15 -3.58 -9.09
CA TYR A 133 -12.10 -3.21 -8.13
C TYR A 133 -12.60 -2.13 -7.16
N LEU A 134 -13.29 -1.10 -7.64
CA LEU A 134 -13.90 -0.06 -6.80
C LEU A 134 -14.83 -0.69 -5.75
N LEU A 135 -15.74 -1.59 -6.14
CA LEU A 135 -16.66 -2.24 -5.19
C LEU A 135 -15.92 -3.01 -4.11
N ILE A 136 -14.97 -3.86 -4.48
CA ILE A 136 -14.18 -4.65 -3.52
C ILE A 136 -13.27 -3.74 -2.69
N GLY A 137 -12.66 -2.75 -3.33
CA GLY A 137 -11.79 -1.78 -2.68
C GLY A 137 -12.51 -0.93 -1.63
N THR A 138 -13.76 -0.53 -1.91
CA THR A 138 -14.62 0.21 -0.94
C THR A 138 -14.97 -0.68 0.26
N VAL A 139 -15.28 -1.97 0.03
CA VAL A 139 -15.46 -2.93 1.15
C VAL A 139 -14.18 -3.01 1.99
N GLY A 140 -13.01 -3.10 1.35
CA GLY A 140 -11.72 -3.12 2.06
C GLY A 140 -11.48 -1.88 2.91
N SER A 141 -11.74 -0.70 2.37
CA SER A 141 -11.61 0.56 3.09
C SER A 141 -12.62 0.67 4.24
N SER A 142 -13.85 0.20 4.04
CA SER A 142 -14.88 0.17 5.09
C SER A 142 -14.49 -0.78 6.22
N CYS A 143 -13.93 -1.95 5.92
CA CYS A 143 -13.38 -2.86 6.92
C CYS A 143 -12.26 -2.19 7.71
N TYR A 144 -11.30 -1.55 7.03
CA TYR A 144 -10.20 -0.84 7.67
C TYR A 144 -10.71 0.26 8.61
N LEU A 145 -11.62 1.12 8.12
CA LEU A 145 -12.19 2.22 8.88
C LEU A 145 -12.97 1.72 10.11
N LEU A 146 -13.77 0.66 9.96
CA LEU A 146 -14.51 0.08 11.07
C LEU A 146 -13.54 -0.52 12.12
N GLY A 147 -12.50 -1.22 11.69
CA GLY A 147 -11.45 -1.71 12.58
C GLY A 147 -10.73 -0.59 13.35
N THR A 148 -10.42 0.52 12.67
CA THR A 148 -9.88 1.75 13.27
C THR A 148 -10.86 2.33 14.30
N GLY A 149 -12.16 2.30 14.02
CA GLY A 149 -13.22 2.72 14.96
C GLY A 149 -13.27 1.86 16.23
N TYR A 150 -13.04 0.53 16.14
CA TYR A 150 -12.91 -0.33 17.31
C TYR A 150 -11.72 0.08 18.19
N PHE A 151 -10.56 0.39 17.60
CA PHE A 151 -9.40 0.86 18.36
C PHE A 151 -9.65 2.20 19.02
N TYR A 152 -10.29 3.12 18.31
CA TYR A 152 -10.67 4.41 18.89
C TYR A 152 -11.64 4.24 20.08
N ALA A 153 -12.62 3.36 19.96
CA ALA A 153 -13.55 3.07 21.05
C ALA A 153 -12.87 2.45 22.28
N LEU A 154 -11.80 1.66 22.07
CA LEU A 154 -11.07 1.01 23.16
C LEU A 154 -10.05 1.95 23.84
N THR A 155 -9.46 2.90 23.09
CA THR A 155 -8.30 3.66 23.57
C THR A 155 -8.50 5.17 23.59
N GLY A 156 -9.48 5.69 22.83
CA GLY A 156 -9.74 7.13 22.68
C GLY A 156 -8.68 7.86 21.84
N THR A 157 -7.82 7.13 21.09
CA THR A 157 -6.78 7.74 20.25
C THR A 157 -6.69 7.07 18.88
N LEU A 158 -6.20 7.80 17.88
CA LEU A 158 -5.91 7.32 16.52
C LEU A 158 -4.43 7.47 16.18
N ASN A 159 -3.65 8.21 17.00
CA ASN A 159 -2.21 8.29 16.84
C ASN A 159 -1.56 6.94 17.13
N MET A 160 -0.72 6.46 16.20
CA MET A 160 -0.16 5.11 16.26
C MET A 160 0.74 4.89 17.48
N ALA A 161 1.52 5.89 17.89
CA ALA A 161 2.42 5.79 19.04
C ALA A 161 1.65 5.77 20.37
N ASP A 162 0.70 6.68 20.53
CA ASP A 162 -0.18 6.75 21.70
C ASP A 162 -1.09 5.50 21.80
N LEU A 163 -1.54 4.98 20.66
CA LEU A 163 -2.30 3.73 20.60
C LEU A 163 -1.48 2.54 21.11
N THR A 164 -0.22 2.41 20.70
CA THR A 164 0.69 1.35 21.15
C THR A 164 0.86 1.40 22.68
N GLU A 165 1.02 2.59 23.25
CA GLU A 165 1.16 2.79 24.70
C GLU A 165 -0.13 2.40 25.44
N ARG A 166 -1.29 2.88 24.98
CA ARG A 166 -2.58 2.62 25.63
C ARG A 166 -3.02 1.19 25.52
N LEU A 167 -2.71 0.49 24.42
CA LEU A 167 -3.04 -0.92 24.24
C LEU A 167 -2.35 -1.82 25.24
N SER A 168 -1.19 -1.42 25.78
CA SER A 168 -0.51 -2.18 26.83
C SER A 168 -1.35 -2.30 28.12
N GLY A 169 -2.24 -1.33 28.39
CA GLY A 169 -3.17 -1.32 29.52
C GLY A 169 -4.56 -1.93 29.22
N VAL A 170 -4.87 -2.17 27.95
CA VAL A 170 -6.14 -2.80 27.54
C VAL A 170 -5.91 -4.31 27.44
N GLY A 171 -6.52 -5.09 28.31
CA GLY A 171 -6.46 -6.55 28.24
C GLY A 171 -7.02 -7.08 26.91
N GLU A 172 -6.74 -8.36 26.61
CA GLU A 172 -7.32 -9.02 25.44
C GLU A 172 -8.84 -8.97 25.49
N SER A 173 -9.43 -8.46 24.41
CA SER A 173 -10.89 -8.38 24.30
C SER A 173 -11.35 -8.85 22.92
N PRO A 174 -12.57 -9.41 22.82
CA PRO A 174 -13.15 -9.71 21.50
C PRO A 174 -13.20 -8.51 20.57
N ALA A 175 -13.39 -7.30 21.09
CA ALA A 175 -13.41 -6.07 20.32
C ALA A 175 -12.04 -5.78 19.68
N MET A 176 -10.94 -6.02 20.42
CA MET A 176 -9.58 -5.91 19.87
C MET A 176 -9.36 -6.92 18.74
N ALA A 177 -9.76 -8.17 18.93
CA ALA A 177 -9.60 -9.21 17.91
C ALA A 177 -10.39 -8.88 16.62
N VAL A 178 -11.63 -8.40 16.76
CA VAL A 178 -12.45 -7.94 15.64
C VAL A 178 -11.80 -6.74 14.96
N GLY A 179 -11.31 -5.76 15.71
CA GLY A 179 -10.62 -4.57 15.18
C GLY A 179 -9.40 -4.94 14.35
N ILE A 180 -8.53 -5.82 14.87
CA ILE A 180 -7.34 -6.33 14.14
C ILE A 180 -7.77 -7.08 12.88
N GLY A 181 -8.73 -8.01 12.98
CA GLY A 181 -9.22 -8.79 11.85
C GLY A 181 -9.74 -7.88 10.71
N LEU A 182 -10.52 -6.86 11.06
CA LEU A 182 -11.06 -5.92 10.09
C LEU A 182 -9.98 -5.07 9.41
N ILE A 183 -8.98 -4.56 10.15
CA ILE A 183 -7.86 -3.82 9.58
C ILE A 183 -7.05 -4.72 8.64
N VAL A 184 -6.73 -5.94 9.08
CA VAL A 184 -5.95 -6.89 8.27
C VAL A 184 -6.69 -7.26 6.99
N VAL A 185 -7.98 -7.57 7.06
CA VAL A 185 -8.80 -7.86 5.87
C VAL A 185 -8.85 -6.65 4.94
N GLY A 186 -9.07 -5.45 5.47
CA GLY A 186 -9.11 -4.21 4.68
C GLY A 186 -7.81 -3.97 3.92
N LEU A 187 -6.68 -4.07 4.58
CA LEU A 187 -5.35 -3.91 3.96
C LEU A 187 -5.00 -5.08 3.03
N ALA A 188 -5.41 -6.32 3.34
CA ALA A 188 -5.20 -7.48 2.48
C ALA A 188 -5.94 -7.37 1.15
N ILE A 189 -7.15 -6.78 1.14
CA ILE A 189 -7.88 -6.44 -0.09
C ILE A 189 -7.09 -5.43 -0.93
N LYS A 190 -6.58 -4.35 -0.31
CA LYS A 190 -5.77 -3.33 -1.00
C LYS A 190 -4.42 -3.88 -1.50
N ALA A 191 -3.82 -4.80 -0.78
CA ALA A 191 -2.58 -5.48 -1.16
C ALA A 191 -2.78 -6.63 -2.15
N ALA A 192 -4.03 -6.94 -2.52
CA ALA A 192 -4.39 -8.10 -3.36
C ALA A 192 -3.84 -9.44 -2.84
N VAL A 193 -3.82 -9.63 -1.53
CA VAL A 193 -3.42 -10.90 -0.91
C VAL A 193 -4.52 -11.93 -1.12
N PHE A 194 -4.15 -13.20 -1.44
CA PHE A 194 -5.11 -14.28 -1.51
C PHE A 194 -5.90 -14.43 -0.18
N PRO A 195 -7.22 -14.65 -0.21
CA PRO A 195 -8.10 -14.89 -1.35
C PRO A 195 -8.68 -13.60 -1.99
N PHE A 196 -8.30 -12.40 -1.53
CA PHE A 196 -8.88 -11.11 -1.92
C PHE A 196 -8.28 -10.53 -3.23
N HIS A 197 -7.50 -11.30 -3.97
CA HIS A 197 -6.79 -10.91 -5.19
C HIS A 197 -7.68 -10.80 -6.45
N GLY A 198 -8.94 -11.21 -6.38
CA GLY A 198 -9.79 -11.41 -7.56
C GLY A 198 -9.99 -10.18 -8.47
N TRP A 199 -9.78 -8.98 -7.96
CA TRP A 199 -9.85 -7.75 -8.75
C TRP A 199 -8.60 -7.51 -9.63
N GLN A 200 -7.43 -7.97 -9.18
CA GLN A 200 -6.13 -7.61 -9.74
C GLN A 200 -5.88 -8.16 -11.15
N PRO A 201 -6.18 -9.44 -11.49
CA PRO A 201 -5.88 -9.97 -12.82
C PRO A 201 -6.60 -9.26 -13.95
N ASP A 202 -7.88 -8.95 -13.77
CA ASP A 202 -8.66 -8.25 -14.79
C ASP A 202 -8.19 -6.79 -14.95
N VAL A 203 -7.96 -6.09 -13.84
CA VAL A 203 -7.48 -4.70 -13.86
C VAL A 203 -6.12 -4.61 -14.56
N TYR A 204 -5.17 -5.46 -14.20
CA TYR A 204 -3.82 -5.42 -14.79
C TYR A 204 -3.77 -5.85 -16.25
N THR A 205 -4.73 -6.66 -16.69
CA THR A 205 -4.83 -7.10 -18.09
C THR A 205 -5.34 -5.99 -19.01
N TYR A 206 -6.33 -5.21 -18.55
CA TYR A 206 -7.07 -4.29 -19.42
C TYR A 206 -6.71 -2.82 -19.25
N ALA A 207 -6.10 -2.42 -18.14
CA ALA A 207 -5.72 -1.04 -17.90
C ALA A 207 -4.54 -0.57 -18.78
N PRO A 208 -4.33 0.75 -18.93
CA PRO A 208 -3.20 1.28 -19.71
C PRO A 208 -1.86 0.78 -19.14
N PRO A 209 -0.92 0.33 -19.98
CA PRO A 209 0.36 -0.23 -19.54
C PRO A 209 1.13 0.62 -18.51
N PRO A 210 1.31 1.96 -18.71
CA PRO A 210 2.07 2.75 -17.75
C PRO A 210 1.39 2.85 -16.38
N VAL A 211 0.04 2.88 -16.35
CA VAL A 211 -0.72 2.87 -15.09
C VAL A 211 -0.56 1.53 -14.39
N THR A 212 -0.73 0.43 -15.15
CA THR A 212 -0.58 -0.92 -14.62
C THR A 212 0.81 -1.14 -14.04
N GLY A 213 1.86 -0.72 -14.75
CA GLY A 213 3.24 -0.83 -14.29
C GLY A 213 3.45 -0.16 -12.93
N PHE A 214 3.00 1.09 -12.78
CA PHE A 214 3.15 1.81 -11.52
C PHE A 214 2.28 1.25 -10.39
N VAL A 215 1.01 0.97 -10.64
CA VAL A 215 0.09 0.40 -9.63
C VAL A 215 0.59 -0.97 -9.16
N ALA A 216 1.05 -1.81 -10.07
CA ALA A 216 1.64 -3.11 -9.74
C ALA A 216 2.95 -2.97 -8.97
N ALA A 217 3.78 -1.99 -9.29
CA ALA A 217 5.06 -1.77 -8.63
C ALA A 217 4.94 -1.13 -7.24
N ALA A 218 4.08 -0.12 -7.06
CA ALA A 218 4.04 0.72 -5.86
C ALA A 218 2.84 0.42 -4.95
N MET A 219 1.60 0.46 -5.47
CA MET A 219 0.39 0.50 -4.65
C MET A 219 0.22 -0.72 -3.74
N THR A 220 0.41 -1.94 -4.27
CA THR A 220 0.29 -3.16 -3.47
C THR A 220 1.40 -3.29 -2.42
N LYS A 221 2.60 -2.75 -2.69
CA LYS A 221 3.74 -2.75 -1.75
C LYS A 221 3.55 -1.75 -0.63
N VAL A 222 3.01 -0.58 -0.93
CA VAL A 222 2.63 0.39 0.09
C VAL A 222 1.54 -0.17 1.00
N SER A 223 0.58 -0.93 0.45
CA SER A 223 -0.42 -1.63 1.27
C SER A 223 0.20 -2.74 2.13
N ALA A 224 1.18 -3.50 1.61
CA ALA A 224 1.94 -4.47 2.40
C ALA A 224 2.77 -3.81 3.50
N TYR A 225 3.40 -2.67 3.20
CA TYR A 225 4.07 -1.84 4.21
C TYR A 225 3.09 -1.41 5.31
N ALA A 226 1.87 -1.00 4.97
CA ALA A 226 0.86 -0.62 5.95
C ALA A 226 0.46 -1.82 6.85
N ILE A 227 0.31 -3.03 6.30
CA ILE A 227 0.11 -4.26 7.10
C ILE A 227 1.26 -4.45 8.09
N PHE A 228 2.50 -4.37 7.59
CA PHE A 228 3.69 -4.51 8.43
C PHE A 228 3.72 -3.45 9.53
N ARG A 229 3.49 -2.17 9.17
CA ARG A 229 3.50 -1.05 10.11
C ARG A 229 2.46 -1.24 11.22
N VAL A 230 1.22 -1.59 10.88
CA VAL A 230 0.17 -1.78 11.87
C VAL A 230 0.45 -2.98 12.77
N LEU A 231 0.83 -4.14 12.21
CA LEU A 231 0.99 -5.35 13.01
C LEU A 231 2.26 -5.35 13.87
N TYR A 232 3.35 -4.71 13.43
CA TYR A 232 4.60 -4.73 14.18
C TYR A 232 4.82 -3.49 15.05
N PHE A 233 4.46 -2.30 14.57
CA PHE A 233 4.74 -1.06 15.29
C PHE A 233 3.56 -0.57 16.12
N VAL A 234 2.33 -0.81 15.68
CA VAL A 234 1.13 -0.34 16.41
C VAL A 234 0.64 -1.42 17.37
N LEU A 235 0.48 -2.64 16.88
CA LEU A 235 -0.12 -3.76 17.61
C LEU A 235 0.93 -4.77 18.13
N GLY A 236 2.22 -4.50 17.86
CA GLY A 236 3.31 -5.37 18.25
C GLY A 236 3.34 -5.60 19.76
N GLY A 237 3.53 -6.87 20.15
CA GLY A 237 3.48 -7.28 21.56
C GLY A 237 2.10 -7.70 22.06
N THR A 238 1.03 -7.52 21.28
CA THR A 238 -0.28 -8.09 21.64
C THR A 238 -0.40 -9.55 21.15
N PRO A 239 -0.93 -10.49 21.95
CA PRO A 239 -1.12 -11.87 21.53
C PRO A 239 -2.06 -12.02 20.33
N VAL A 240 -3.02 -11.09 20.19
CA VAL A 240 -3.95 -11.08 19.05
C VAL A 240 -3.22 -10.72 17.75
N ALA A 241 -2.24 -9.79 17.78
CA ALA A 241 -1.40 -9.49 16.60
C ALA A 241 -0.53 -10.70 16.22
N ALA A 242 0.01 -11.43 17.21
CA ALA A 242 0.73 -12.67 16.96
C ALA A 242 -0.16 -13.72 16.26
N SER A 243 -1.40 -13.88 16.70
CA SER A 243 -2.38 -14.76 16.07
C SER A 243 -2.72 -14.34 14.66
N ALA A 244 -2.86 -13.03 14.41
CA ALA A 244 -3.09 -12.48 13.07
C ALA A 244 -1.90 -12.74 12.13
N LEU A 245 -0.66 -12.64 12.62
CA LEU A 245 0.54 -12.95 11.85
C LEU A 245 0.59 -14.44 11.48
N VAL A 246 0.27 -15.36 12.40
CA VAL A 246 0.20 -16.80 12.09
C VAL A 246 -0.85 -17.07 11.02
N PHE A 247 -2.04 -16.48 11.13
CA PHE A 247 -3.09 -16.59 10.11
C PHE A 247 -2.61 -16.06 8.75
N LEU A 248 -1.99 -14.89 8.72
CA LEU A 248 -1.42 -14.31 7.51
C LEU A 248 -0.33 -15.19 6.89
N GLY A 249 0.45 -15.91 7.70
CA GLY A 249 1.42 -16.89 7.22
C GLY A 249 0.78 -18.01 6.43
N GLY A 250 -0.30 -18.60 6.95
CA GLY A 250 -1.09 -19.60 6.24
C GLY A 250 -1.67 -19.06 4.92
N VAL A 251 -2.23 -17.85 4.97
CA VAL A 251 -2.74 -17.14 3.79
C VAL A 251 -1.61 -16.85 2.78
N GLY A 252 -0.41 -16.49 3.25
CA GLY A 252 0.78 -16.28 2.42
C GLY A 252 1.19 -17.54 1.65
N VAL A 253 1.23 -18.71 2.33
CA VAL A 253 1.50 -20.00 1.67
C VAL A 253 0.45 -20.31 0.60
N LEU A 254 -0.83 -20.13 0.92
CA LEU A 254 -1.91 -20.34 -0.05
C LEU A 254 -1.80 -19.38 -1.23
N ALA A 255 -1.40 -18.12 -1.00
CA ALA A 255 -1.18 -17.12 -2.04
C ALA A 255 -0.05 -17.53 -2.99
N ILE A 256 1.05 -18.09 -2.47
CA ILE A 256 2.18 -18.59 -3.27
C ILE A 256 1.71 -19.74 -4.17
N LEU A 257 1.03 -20.72 -3.62
CA LEU A 257 0.57 -21.89 -4.35
C LEU A 257 -0.51 -21.52 -5.39
N ALA A 258 -1.55 -20.81 -4.97
CA ALA A 258 -2.65 -20.41 -5.85
C ALA A 258 -2.18 -19.44 -6.93
N GLY A 259 -1.37 -18.42 -6.58
CA GLY A 259 -0.83 -17.46 -7.54
C GLY A 259 0.04 -18.13 -8.61
N SER A 260 0.91 -19.05 -8.22
CA SER A 260 1.76 -19.81 -9.15
C SER A 260 0.93 -20.72 -10.05
N TRP A 261 -0.01 -21.47 -9.48
CA TRP A 261 -0.88 -22.36 -10.25
C TRP A 261 -1.75 -21.61 -11.25
N LEU A 262 -2.39 -20.53 -10.79
CA LEU A 262 -3.22 -19.70 -11.65
C LEU A 262 -2.42 -18.97 -12.73
N ALA A 263 -1.18 -18.58 -12.45
CA ALA A 263 -0.30 -17.99 -13.46
C ALA A 263 0.04 -18.97 -14.58
N LEU A 264 0.39 -20.21 -14.24
CA LEU A 264 0.70 -21.26 -15.22
C LEU A 264 -0.48 -21.62 -16.12
N ALA A 265 -1.71 -21.43 -15.64
CA ALA A 265 -2.93 -21.72 -16.40
C ALA A 265 -3.32 -20.61 -17.39
N GLN A 266 -2.62 -19.47 -17.41
CA GLN A 266 -2.96 -18.35 -18.29
C GLN A 266 -2.28 -18.46 -19.65
N THR A 267 -3.01 -18.05 -20.69
CA THR A 267 -2.50 -17.89 -22.06
C THR A 267 -2.11 -16.44 -22.39
N ASP A 268 -2.68 -15.48 -21.66
CA ASP A 268 -2.36 -14.05 -21.78
C ASP A 268 -1.23 -13.70 -20.83
N ILE A 269 -0.15 -13.10 -21.36
CA ILE A 269 1.06 -12.78 -20.59
C ILE A 269 0.80 -11.73 -19.49
N ARG A 270 -0.06 -10.73 -19.76
CA ARG A 270 -0.40 -9.71 -18.75
C ARG A 270 -1.15 -10.34 -17.58
N ARG A 271 -2.09 -11.23 -17.89
CA ARG A 271 -2.86 -11.95 -16.87
C ARG A 271 -1.98 -12.94 -16.09
N MET A 272 -1.05 -13.60 -16.76
CA MET A 272 -0.04 -14.44 -16.11
C MET A 272 0.82 -13.64 -15.13
N LEU A 273 1.30 -12.46 -15.54
CA LEU A 273 2.08 -11.58 -14.70
C LEU A 273 1.27 -11.01 -13.52
N ALA A 274 -0.03 -10.80 -13.70
CA ALA A 274 -0.92 -10.38 -12.62
C ALA A 274 -1.04 -11.48 -11.54
N TYR A 275 -1.29 -12.73 -11.92
CA TYR A 275 -1.30 -13.85 -10.96
C TYR A 275 0.08 -14.12 -10.33
N SER A 276 1.17 -13.95 -11.09
CA SER A 276 2.52 -13.95 -10.55
C SER A 276 2.66 -12.94 -9.41
N SER A 277 2.07 -11.74 -9.54
CA SER A 277 2.11 -10.73 -8.46
C SER A 277 1.39 -11.21 -7.19
N VAL A 278 0.31 -11.97 -7.30
CA VAL A 278 -0.39 -12.57 -6.14
C VAL A 278 0.54 -13.52 -5.38
N GLY A 279 1.27 -14.39 -6.09
CA GLY A 279 2.27 -15.28 -5.48
C GLY A 279 3.40 -14.52 -4.79
N GLN A 280 3.90 -13.45 -5.42
CA GLN A 280 4.97 -12.61 -4.84
C GLN A 280 4.50 -11.86 -3.58
N MET A 281 3.25 -11.40 -3.55
CA MET A 281 2.65 -10.85 -2.32
C MET A 281 2.56 -11.91 -1.23
N GLY A 282 2.32 -13.17 -1.59
CA GLY A 282 2.35 -14.29 -0.68
C GLY A 282 3.72 -14.46 0.01
N TYR A 283 4.84 -14.34 -0.72
CA TYR A 283 6.20 -14.37 -0.13
C TYR A 283 6.44 -13.23 0.85
N ILE A 284 6.00 -12.02 0.52
CA ILE A 284 6.13 -10.85 1.40
C ILE A 284 5.37 -11.08 2.71
N VAL A 285 4.10 -11.48 2.62
CA VAL A 285 3.24 -11.70 3.77
C VAL A 285 3.73 -12.87 4.63
N LEU A 286 4.19 -13.97 4.00
CA LEU A 286 4.81 -15.09 4.70
C LEU A 286 6.07 -14.66 5.46
N GLY A 287 6.94 -13.88 4.84
CA GLY A 287 8.13 -13.35 5.50
C GLY A 287 7.80 -12.46 6.70
N PHE A 288 6.76 -11.64 6.61
CA PHE A 288 6.25 -10.88 7.76
C PHE A 288 5.72 -11.81 8.86
N SER A 289 5.02 -12.88 8.50
CA SER A 289 4.42 -13.80 9.48
C SER A 289 5.43 -14.60 10.31
N ILE A 290 6.60 -14.92 9.73
CA ILE A 290 7.67 -15.64 10.42
C ILE A 290 8.26 -14.82 11.56
N GLY A 291 8.33 -13.50 11.41
CA GLY A 291 8.70 -12.55 12.47
C GLY A 291 10.18 -12.59 12.92
N SER A 292 11.00 -13.49 12.36
CA SER A 292 12.44 -13.46 12.66
C SER A 292 13.13 -12.27 11.96
N PRO A 293 14.20 -11.69 12.53
CA PRO A 293 14.91 -10.58 11.90
C PRO A 293 15.33 -10.85 10.46
N ILE A 294 15.81 -12.06 10.18
CA ILE A 294 16.23 -12.50 8.83
C ILE A 294 15.03 -12.55 7.89
N ALA A 295 13.89 -13.09 8.34
CA ALA A 295 12.67 -13.17 7.53
C ALA A 295 12.10 -11.78 7.23
N LEU A 296 12.12 -10.87 8.20
CA LEU A 296 11.66 -9.48 8.01
C LEU A 296 12.55 -8.73 7.02
N VAL A 297 13.88 -8.83 7.15
CA VAL A 297 14.82 -8.25 6.19
C VAL A 297 14.60 -8.84 4.79
N GLY A 298 14.45 -10.17 4.69
CA GLY A 298 14.15 -10.85 3.43
C GLY A 298 12.85 -10.37 2.79
N ALA A 299 11.77 -10.24 3.57
CA ALA A 299 10.48 -9.75 3.09
C ALA A 299 10.56 -8.29 2.61
N LEU A 300 11.20 -7.39 3.38
CA LEU A 300 11.39 -6.00 3.00
C LEU A 300 12.27 -5.85 1.75
N PHE A 301 13.35 -6.64 1.66
CA PHE A 301 14.16 -6.69 0.46
C PHE A 301 13.38 -7.21 -0.75
N HIS A 302 12.49 -8.20 -0.52
CA HIS A 302 11.61 -8.70 -1.57
C HIS A 302 10.56 -7.67 -2.02
N VAL A 303 10.08 -6.80 -1.12
CA VAL A 303 9.24 -5.64 -1.49
C VAL A 303 9.95 -4.77 -2.53
N LEU A 304 11.23 -4.42 -2.30
CA LEU A 304 12.04 -3.63 -3.22
C LEU A 304 12.23 -4.35 -4.56
N ASN A 305 12.69 -5.61 -4.52
CA ASN A 305 12.92 -6.40 -5.73
C ASN A 305 11.65 -6.56 -6.58
N HIS A 306 10.54 -6.90 -5.94
CA HIS A 306 9.28 -7.10 -6.63
C HIS A 306 8.73 -5.78 -7.21
N ALA A 307 8.93 -4.65 -6.52
CA ALA A 307 8.54 -3.34 -7.01
C ALA A 307 9.30 -2.98 -8.30
N VAL A 308 10.63 -3.10 -8.30
CA VAL A 308 11.47 -2.85 -9.49
C VAL A 308 11.14 -3.83 -10.61
N MET A 309 11.04 -5.13 -10.31
CA MET A 309 10.71 -6.14 -11.32
C MET A 309 9.37 -5.85 -12.00
N LYS A 310 8.34 -5.44 -11.26
CA LYS A 310 7.01 -5.16 -11.82
C LYS A 310 6.92 -3.83 -12.55
N SER A 311 7.80 -2.89 -12.28
CA SER A 311 7.87 -1.65 -13.06
C SER A 311 8.51 -1.86 -14.44
N CYS A 312 9.33 -2.91 -14.61
CA CYS A 312 10.00 -3.25 -15.87
C CYS A 312 9.17 -4.18 -16.77
N LEU A 313 8.15 -4.87 -16.23
CA LEU A 313 7.31 -5.84 -16.94
C LEU A 313 5.96 -5.22 -17.36
#